data_309e80418ac55d351537df632d5f2d73
#
_entry.id   309e80418ac55d351537df632d5f2d73
#
_cell.length_a   1.000
_cell.length_b   1.000
_cell.length_c   1.000
_cell.angle_alpha   90.00
_cell.angle_beta   90.00
_cell.angle_gamma   90.00
#
_symmetry.space_group_name_H-M   'P 1'
#
loop_
_entity.id
_entity.type
_entity.pdbx_description
1 polymer ?
#
loop_
_entity_poly.entity_id
_entity_poly.type
_entity_poly.pdbx_seq_one_letter_code
_entity_poly.pdbx_strand_id
1 'polypeptide(L)'
;MRLVEFYEGLGFRETFRTPEDGVPIHVEVSLDGFTIGIADADSARADHGLRPSLDGRPVEIVLWTDDADRDYARLTAEGAPSLSPPHDWLSNLRLAWVADPDGNPIQLAQRRQ
;
A
#
# COMPACT_ATOMS: atom_id res chain seq x y z
N MET A 1 6.11 12.30 -10.27
CA MET A 1 5.72 10.89 -10.51
C MET A 1 4.83 10.79 -11.75
N ARG A 2 5.29 10.01 -12.72
CA ARG A 2 4.55 9.87 -13.99
C ARG A 2 3.18 9.23 -13.83
N LEU A 3 3.06 8.25 -12.90
CA LEU A 3 1.77 7.61 -12.65
C LEU A 3 0.74 8.57 -12.07
N VAL A 4 1.16 9.47 -11.17
CA VAL A 4 0.27 10.48 -10.61
C VAL A 4 -0.28 11.36 -11.73
N GLU A 5 0.59 11.86 -12.60
CA GLU A 5 0.18 12.71 -13.72
C GLU A 5 -0.78 11.99 -14.67
N PHE A 6 -0.53 10.69 -14.92
CA PHE A 6 -1.40 9.89 -15.77
C PHE A 6 -2.81 9.81 -15.19
N TYR A 7 -2.94 9.48 -13.90
CA TYR A 7 -4.25 9.35 -13.27
C TYR A 7 -4.93 10.70 -13.07
N GLU A 8 -4.18 11.77 -12.82
CA GLU A 8 -4.75 13.12 -12.80
C GLU A 8 -5.34 13.48 -14.14
N GLY A 9 -4.72 13.06 -15.25
CA GLY A 9 -5.26 13.24 -16.58
C GLY A 9 -6.58 12.52 -16.83
N LEU A 10 -6.91 11.51 -16.03
CA LEU A 10 -8.18 10.79 -16.08
C LEU A 10 -9.24 11.36 -15.14
N GLY A 11 -8.90 12.42 -14.39
CA GLY A 11 -9.84 13.06 -13.49
C GLY A 11 -9.61 12.76 -12.02
N PHE A 12 -8.61 11.94 -11.67
CA PHE A 12 -8.26 11.71 -10.29
C PHE A 12 -7.68 12.97 -9.66
N ARG A 13 -7.87 13.13 -8.37
CA ARG A 13 -7.36 14.28 -7.61
C ARG A 13 -6.51 13.80 -6.45
N GLU A 14 -5.36 14.43 -6.26
CA GLU A 14 -4.47 14.09 -5.15
C GLU A 14 -5.14 14.40 -3.82
N THR A 15 -5.14 13.42 -2.91
CA THR A 15 -5.74 13.55 -1.58
C THR A 15 -4.73 13.38 -0.47
N PHE A 16 -3.54 12.85 -0.77
CA PHE A 16 -2.50 12.63 0.23
C PHE A 16 -1.14 12.55 -0.46
N ARG A 17 -0.12 13.05 0.20
CA ARG A 17 1.27 12.88 -0.25
C ARG A 17 2.21 12.88 0.96
N THR A 18 3.26 12.05 0.89
CA THR A 18 4.32 12.08 1.89
C THR A 18 5.67 11.83 1.22
N PRO A 19 6.75 12.57 1.55
CA PRO A 19 6.70 13.81 2.31
C PRO A 19 5.95 14.90 1.53
N GLU A 20 5.45 15.91 2.24
CA GLU A 20 4.70 17.00 1.61
C GLU A 20 5.58 17.84 0.68
N ASP A 21 6.84 18.02 1.08
CA ASP A 21 7.81 18.77 0.30
C ASP A 21 8.82 17.83 -0.34
N GLY A 22 9.30 18.18 -1.53
CA GLY A 22 10.27 17.40 -2.26
C GLY A 22 9.63 16.26 -3.04
N VAL A 23 10.43 15.24 -3.35
CA VAL A 23 9.97 14.08 -4.12
C VAL A 23 9.19 13.15 -3.20
N PRO A 24 7.90 12.89 -3.48
CA PRO A 24 7.12 12.02 -2.61
C PRO A 24 7.50 10.55 -2.77
N ILE A 25 7.31 9.79 -1.70
CA ILE A 25 7.48 8.33 -1.72
C ILE A 25 6.12 7.63 -1.80
N HIS A 26 5.04 8.33 -1.48
CA HIS A 26 3.69 7.79 -1.54
C HIS A 26 2.70 8.92 -1.81
N VAL A 27 1.82 8.71 -2.79
CA VAL A 27 0.77 9.67 -3.16
C VAL A 27 -0.54 8.90 -3.29
N GLU A 28 -1.63 9.48 -2.80
CA GLU A 28 -2.96 8.92 -3.03
C GLU A 28 -3.77 9.86 -3.90
N VAL A 29 -4.48 9.29 -4.86
CA VAL A 29 -5.36 10.02 -5.77
C VAL A 29 -6.74 9.36 -5.76
N SER A 30 -7.79 10.17 -5.84
CA SER A 30 -9.16 9.68 -5.71
C SER A 30 -10.05 10.19 -6.84
N LEU A 31 -10.99 9.35 -7.27
CA LEU A 31 -12.03 9.67 -8.24
C LEU A 31 -13.31 8.95 -7.81
N ASP A 32 -14.39 9.71 -7.62
CA ASP A 32 -15.72 9.17 -7.29
C ASP A 32 -15.71 8.20 -6.10
N GLY A 33 -14.89 8.53 -5.07
CA GLY A 33 -14.80 7.73 -3.86
C GLY A 33 -13.84 6.55 -3.96
N PHE A 34 -13.23 6.31 -5.12
CA PHE A 34 -12.25 5.26 -5.31
C PHE A 34 -10.83 5.85 -5.19
N THR A 35 -10.01 5.28 -4.32
CA THR A 35 -8.65 5.79 -4.08
C THR A 35 -7.60 4.81 -4.57
N ILE A 36 -6.60 5.35 -5.27
CA ILE A 36 -5.42 4.60 -5.71
C ILE A 36 -4.21 5.14 -4.95
N GLY A 37 -3.45 4.25 -4.33
CA GLY A 37 -2.17 4.59 -3.72
C GLY A 37 -1.04 4.31 -4.72
N ILE A 38 -0.15 5.28 -4.89
CA ILE A 38 1.00 5.19 -5.78
C ILE A 38 2.25 5.35 -4.95
N ALA A 39 3.08 4.32 -4.91
CA ALA A 39 4.27 4.29 -4.07
C ALA A 39 5.53 4.18 -4.91
N ASP A 40 6.60 4.76 -4.39
CA ASP A 40 7.93 4.61 -4.96
C ASP A 40 8.46 3.20 -4.67
N ALA A 41 9.04 2.55 -5.69
CA ALA A 41 9.53 1.18 -5.57
C ALA A 41 10.63 1.05 -4.52
N ASP A 42 11.52 2.04 -4.41
CA ASP A 42 12.59 2.00 -3.42
C ASP A 42 12.05 2.07 -1.99
N SER A 43 11.02 2.89 -1.76
CA SER A 43 10.33 2.96 -0.48
C SER A 43 9.61 1.65 -0.16
N ALA A 44 8.98 1.03 -1.15
CA ALA A 44 8.30 -0.26 -0.95
C ALA A 44 9.29 -1.32 -0.46
N ARG A 45 10.51 -1.34 -1.00
CA ARG A 45 11.56 -2.25 -0.55
C ARG A 45 12.09 -1.88 0.84
N ALA A 46 12.48 -0.62 1.02
CA ALA A 46 13.18 -0.18 2.22
C ALA A 46 12.26 -0.12 3.43
N ASP A 47 11.05 0.39 3.27
CA ASP A 47 10.13 0.63 4.38
C ASP A 47 9.27 -0.58 4.69
N HIS A 48 8.98 -1.42 3.70
CA HIS A 48 8.00 -2.50 3.84
C HIS A 48 8.54 -3.88 3.47
N GLY A 49 9.76 -3.97 2.96
CA GLY A 49 10.36 -5.27 2.59
C GLY A 49 9.70 -5.95 1.41
N LEU A 50 8.99 -5.21 0.57
CA LEU A 50 8.31 -5.76 -0.58
C LEU A 50 9.25 -5.88 -1.78
N ARG A 51 8.82 -6.63 -2.79
CA ARG A 51 9.54 -6.81 -4.04
C ARG A 51 8.68 -6.33 -5.20
N PRO A 52 8.56 -5.01 -5.40
CA PRO A 52 7.73 -4.50 -6.49
C PRO A 52 8.30 -4.87 -7.84
N SER A 53 7.40 -5.17 -8.79
CA SER A 53 7.75 -5.41 -10.17
C SER A 53 7.46 -4.15 -10.98
N LEU A 54 8.40 -3.78 -11.86
CA LEU A 54 8.20 -2.68 -12.80
C LEU A 54 7.84 -3.20 -14.19
N ASP A 55 7.79 -4.54 -14.34
CA ASP A 55 7.49 -5.23 -15.59
C ASP A 55 6.09 -5.86 -15.56
N GLY A 56 5.07 -5.03 -15.41
CA GLY A 56 3.67 -5.48 -15.38
C GLY A 56 3.16 -5.76 -13.98
N ARG A 57 1.88 -5.61 -13.81
CA ARG A 57 1.13 -5.76 -12.55
C ARG A 57 1.79 -5.08 -11.33
N PRO A 58 2.21 -3.79 -11.43
CA PRO A 58 2.76 -3.08 -10.29
C PRO A 58 1.66 -2.52 -9.39
N VAL A 59 0.63 -3.31 -9.12
CA VAL A 59 -0.52 -2.91 -8.30
C VAL A 59 -0.74 -3.95 -7.21
N GLU A 60 -1.35 -3.50 -6.11
CA GLU A 60 -1.73 -4.36 -4.99
C GLU A 60 -3.10 -3.94 -4.46
N ILE A 61 -3.72 -4.81 -3.68
CA ILE A 61 -5.03 -4.54 -3.07
C ILE A 61 -4.80 -4.08 -1.64
N VAL A 62 -5.41 -2.96 -1.26
CA VAL A 62 -5.37 -2.44 0.10
C VAL A 62 -6.72 -2.67 0.76
N LEU A 63 -6.70 -3.33 1.90
CA LEU A 63 -7.88 -3.56 2.72
C LEU A 63 -7.71 -2.83 4.05
N TRP A 64 -8.64 -1.92 4.36
CA TRP A 64 -8.63 -1.25 5.65
C TRP A 64 -9.23 -2.16 6.71
N THR A 65 -8.59 -2.18 7.88
CA THR A 65 -9.02 -3.02 9.01
C THR A 65 -8.86 -2.25 10.31
N ASP A 66 -9.56 -2.69 11.34
CA ASP A 66 -9.40 -2.13 12.68
C ASP A 66 -8.33 -2.86 13.50
N ASP A 67 -7.78 -3.97 12.98
CA ASP A 67 -6.74 -4.71 13.68
C ASP A 67 -5.88 -5.48 12.66
N ALA A 68 -4.81 -4.86 12.21
CA ALA A 68 -3.92 -5.46 11.20
C ALA A 68 -3.18 -6.69 11.75
N ASP A 69 -2.77 -6.65 13.01
CA ASP A 69 -2.08 -7.78 13.63
C ASP A 69 -2.96 -9.01 13.70
N ARG A 70 -4.21 -8.84 14.12
CA ARG A 70 -5.18 -9.93 14.21
C ARG A 70 -5.44 -10.55 12.83
N ASP A 71 -5.71 -9.71 11.82
CA ASP A 71 -6.03 -10.20 10.49
C ASP A 71 -4.82 -10.87 9.84
N TYR A 72 -3.64 -10.31 10.04
CA TYR A 72 -2.40 -10.93 9.55
C TYR A 72 -2.19 -12.30 10.19
N ALA A 73 -2.34 -12.40 11.50
CA ALA A 73 -2.15 -13.67 12.21
C ALA A 73 -3.15 -14.73 11.72
N ARG A 74 -4.40 -14.34 11.53
CA ARG A 74 -5.44 -15.24 11.03
C ARG A 74 -5.13 -15.74 9.63
N LEU A 75 -4.79 -14.83 8.72
CA LEU A 75 -4.53 -15.18 7.33
C LEU A 75 -3.28 -16.06 7.18
N THR A 76 -2.20 -15.75 7.91
CA THR A 76 -1.00 -16.58 7.85
C THR A 76 -1.22 -17.95 8.48
N ALA A 77 -2.04 -18.04 9.55
CA ALA A 77 -2.40 -19.33 10.13
C ALA A 77 -3.24 -20.18 9.15
N GLU A 78 -4.01 -19.54 8.27
CA GLU A 78 -4.78 -20.21 7.23
C GLU A 78 -3.96 -20.54 5.98
N GLY A 79 -2.68 -20.22 5.97
CA GLY A 79 -1.75 -20.59 4.91
C GLY A 79 -1.35 -19.48 3.95
N ALA A 80 -1.81 -18.24 4.15
CA ALA A 80 -1.38 -17.14 3.29
C ALA A 80 0.09 -16.82 3.52
N PRO A 81 0.91 -16.76 2.46
CA PRO A 81 2.31 -16.38 2.62
C PRO A 81 2.45 -14.96 3.16
N SER A 82 3.37 -14.76 4.11
CA SER A 82 3.71 -13.43 4.61
C SER A 82 4.63 -12.73 3.61
N LEU A 83 4.27 -11.51 3.22
CA LEU A 83 5.15 -10.66 2.41
C LEU A 83 5.84 -9.62 3.29
N SER A 84 5.17 -9.13 4.32
CA SER A 84 5.72 -8.14 5.24
C SER A 84 4.97 -8.22 6.58
N PRO A 85 5.64 -8.57 7.68
CA PRO A 85 4.97 -8.66 8.98
C PRO A 85 4.45 -7.31 9.45
N PRO A 86 3.50 -7.31 10.41
CA PRO A 86 2.94 -6.06 10.92
C PRO A 86 4.03 -5.12 11.45
N HIS A 87 3.96 -3.86 11.04
CA HIS A 87 4.89 -2.82 11.46
C HIS A 87 4.19 -1.46 11.41
N ASP A 88 4.70 -0.53 12.20
CA ASP A 88 4.22 0.84 12.18
C ASP A 88 4.85 1.60 11.02
N TRP A 89 4.09 2.47 10.41
CA TRP A 89 4.57 3.34 9.33
C TRP A 89 3.94 4.72 9.48
N LEU A 90 4.74 5.76 9.25
CA LEU A 90 4.37 7.12 9.57
C LEU A 90 3.97 7.22 11.06
N SER A 91 3.25 8.26 11.45
CA SER A 91 2.89 8.45 12.85
C SER A 91 1.62 7.70 13.26
N ASN A 92 0.83 7.23 12.28
CA ASN A 92 -0.54 6.81 12.56
C ASN A 92 -1.00 5.55 11.80
N LEU A 93 -0.08 4.81 11.20
CA LEU A 93 -0.45 3.60 10.44
C LEU A 93 0.23 2.35 10.97
N ARG A 94 -0.50 1.26 10.92
CA ARG A 94 0.01 -0.08 11.15
C ARG A 94 -0.29 -0.90 9.91
N LEU A 95 0.74 -1.46 9.28
CA LEU A 95 0.63 -2.12 7.99
C LEU A 95 1.18 -3.53 8.04
N ALA A 96 0.61 -4.41 7.22
CA ALA A 96 1.13 -5.75 6.98
C ALA A 96 0.75 -6.18 5.57
N TRP A 97 1.50 -7.10 4.99
CA TRP A 97 1.20 -7.64 3.67
C TRP A 97 1.23 -9.16 3.68
N VAL A 98 0.24 -9.75 3.03
CA VAL A 98 0.19 -11.18 2.73
C VAL A 98 -0.03 -11.36 1.23
N ALA A 99 0.20 -12.56 0.71
CA ALA A 99 -0.11 -12.87 -0.68
C ALA A 99 -1.44 -13.60 -0.76
N ASP A 100 -2.21 -13.32 -1.83
CA ASP A 100 -3.38 -14.14 -2.14
C ASP A 100 -2.95 -15.45 -2.81
N PRO A 101 -3.87 -16.38 -3.11
CA PRO A 101 -3.49 -17.67 -3.72
C PRO A 101 -2.75 -17.58 -5.05
N ASP A 102 -2.93 -16.47 -5.78
CA ASP A 102 -2.23 -16.24 -7.05
C ASP A 102 -0.96 -15.41 -6.89
N GLY A 103 -0.56 -15.12 -5.64
CA GLY A 103 0.67 -14.40 -5.35
C GLY A 103 0.55 -12.89 -5.39
N ASN A 104 -0.66 -12.34 -5.48
CA ASN A 104 -0.83 -10.88 -5.50
C ASN A 104 -0.70 -10.30 -4.10
N PRO A 105 -0.02 -9.15 -3.93
CA PRO A 105 0.11 -8.52 -2.62
C PRO A 105 -1.23 -7.96 -2.13
N ILE A 106 -1.54 -8.25 -0.87
CA ILE A 106 -2.69 -7.70 -0.16
C ILE A 106 -2.15 -6.93 1.03
N GLN A 107 -2.39 -5.63 1.06
CA GLN A 107 -2.00 -4.78 2.18
C GLN A 107 -3.14 -4.71 3.20
N LEU A 108 -2.82 -5.02 4.45
CA LEU A 108 -3.72 -4.80 5.58
C LEU A 108 -3.32 -3.49 6.22
N ALA A 109 -4.20 -2.52 6.20
CA ALA A 109 -3.88 -1.17 6.67
C ALA A 109 -4.81 -0.78 7.81
N GLN A 110 -4.22 -0.32 8.91
CA GLN A 110 -4.94 0.08 10.12
C GLN A 110 -4.52 1.50 10.48
N ARG A 111 -5.51 2.37 10.71
CA ARG A 111 -5.24 3.69 11.29
C ARG A 111 -5.11 3.55 12.80
N ARG A 112 -4.03 4.11 13.33
CA ARG A 112 -3.77 4.16 14.78
C ARG A 112 -4.03 5.57 15.28
N GLN A 113 -4.56 5.62 16.47
CA GLN A 113 -4.84 6.90 17.13
C GLN A 113 -3.75 7.27 18.10
#